data_4a772c4966d5fb574d5842e5d883a5c6
#
_entry.id   4a772c4966d5fb574d5842e5d883a5c6
#
_cell.length_a   1.000
_cell.length_b   1.000
_cell.length_c   1.000
_cell.angle_alpha   90.00
_cell.angle_beta   90.00
_cell.angle_gamma   90.00
#
_symmetry.space_group_name_H-M   'P 1'
#
loop_
_entity.id
_entity.type
_entity.pdbx_description
1 polymer ?
#
loop_
_entity_poly.entity_id
_entity_poly.type
_entity_poly.pdbx_seq_one_letter_code
_entity_poly.pdbx_strand_id
1 'polypeptide(L)'
;MALRCCLGCALWLSIALSSGAHAASDWQLLREDVQRLCNPASIAWGGAALGAALLARPFDADVQGPFNNAQVEPLLDVGNRYFDSVHVLPAAVILRIAARRWGSDEGDGVSSHLLRALVLANGMVAPLKVGVGRARPDKSNRLSFPSGHSANAFALAAVLGHYSGKYAAVTAYAVASFVPIARIHARHHYLSDVVAGAGLGVLAGWISGRPRKPVALSVSPMLVDGGWGMRVRWLR
;
A
#
# COMPACT_ATOMS: atom_id res chain seq x y z
N MET A 1 -5.19 -22.18 4.44
CA MET A 1 -4.25 -21.06 4.62
C MET A 1 -4.92 -19.69 4.40
N ALA A 2 -5.82 -19.54 3.42
CA ALA A 2 -6.56 -18.29 3.17
C ALA A 2 -7.47 -17.84 4.34
N LEU A 3 -8.12 -18.79 5.05
CA LEU A 3 -8.98 -18.47 6.21
C LEU A 3 -8.18 -17.92 7.40
N ARG A 4 -6.91 -18.32 7.58
CA ARG A 4 -6.04 -17.79 8.63
C ARG A 4 -5.61 -16.35 8.40
N CYS A 5 -5.47 -15.92 7.15
CA CYS A 5 -5.22 -14.49 6.82
C CYS A 5 -6.44 -13.61 7.14
N CYS A 6 -7.66 -14.05 6.80
CA CYS A 6 -8.88 -13.27 7.08
C CYS A 6 -9.19 -13.18 8.57
N LEU A 7 -9.01 -14.28 9.33
CA LEU A 7 -9.20 -14.30 10.79
C LEU A 7 -8.14 -13.44 11.50
N GLY A 8 -6.89 -13.47 11.05
CA GLY A 8 -5.82 -12.61 11.57
C GLY A 8 -6.14 -11.12 11.37
N CYS A 9 -6.60 -10.72 10.19
CA CYS A 9 -7.00 -9.33 9.92
C CYS A 9 -8.18 -8.89 10.80
N ALA A 10 -9.18 -9.75 11.01
CA ALA A 10 -10.32 -9.44 11.86
C ALA A 10 -9.94 -9.30 13.34
N LEU A 11 -9.02 -10.14 13.84
CA LEU A 11 -8.56 -10.09 15.23
C LEU A 11 -7.72 -8.83 15.51
N TRP A 12 -6.83 -8.46 14.59
CA TRP A 12 -6.03 -7.24 14.70
C TRP A 12 -6.88 -5.97 14.60
N LEU A 13 -7.93 -6.00 13.76
CA LEU A 13 -8.89 -4.91 13.68
C LEU A 13 -9.63 -4.69 15.00
N SER A 14 -10.00 -5.78 15.69
CA SER A 14 -10.70 -5.72 16.99
C SER A 14 -9.82 -5.13 18.10
N ILE A 15 -8.52 -5.47 18.12
CA ILE A 15 -7.56 -4.95 19.12
C ILE A 15 -7.26 -3.46 18.87
N ALA A 16 -7.13 -3.05 17.62
CA ALA A 16 -6.89 -1.64 17.27
C ALA A 16 -8.07 -0.73 17.61
N LEU A 17 -9.28 -1.27 17.67
CA LEU A 17 -10.52 -0.54 17.90
C LEU A 17 -10.93 -0.44 19.38
N SER A 18 -10.24 -1.14 20.29
CA SER A 18 -10.65 -1.27 21.70
C SER A 18 -10.24 -0.12 22.65
N SER A 19 -9.57 0.93 22.16
CA SER A 19 -9.09 2.05 23.00
C SER A 19 -9.94 3.32 22.86
N GLY A 20 -11.08 3.39 23.56
CA GLY A 20 -11.78 4.64 23.88
C GLY A 20 -12.36 5.47 22.71
N ALA A 21 -12.67 6.74 22.96
CA ALA A 21 -13.33 7.67 22.03
C ALA A 21 -12.60 7.88 20.69
N HIS A 22 -11.27 7.68 20.65
CA HIS A 22 -10.47 7.79 19.42
C HIS A 22 -10.61 6.57 18.50
N ALA A 23 -10.88 5.39 19.03
CA ALA A 23 -11.16 4.20 18.22
C ALA A 23 -12.51 4.33 17.49
N ALA A 24 -13.50 4.92 18.14
CA ALA A 24 -14.77 5.24 17.51
C ALA A 24 -14.61 6.19 16.31
N SER A 25 -13.65 7.12 16.36
CA SER A 25 -13.36 8.02 15.24
C SER A 25 -12.74 7.32 14.04
N ASP A 26 -11.77 6.40 14.22
CA ASP A 26 -11.16 5.65 13.13
C ASP A 26 -12.16 4.71 12.44
N TRP A 27 -13.06 4.10 13.22
CA TRP A 27 -14.13 3.27 12.67
C TRP A 27 -15.12 4.07 11.82
N GLN A 28 -15.54 5.25 12.31
CA GLN A 28 -16.40 6.15 11.55
C GLN A 28 -15.74 6.59 10.24
N LEU A 29 -14.45 6.96 10.31
CA LEU A 29 -13.67 7.33 9.13
C LEU A 29 -13.55 6.19 8.14
N LEU A 30 -13.29 4.97 8.60
CA LEU A 30 -13.23 3.78 7.74
C LEU A 30 -14.58 3.47 7.09
N ARG A 31 -15.67 3.58 7.84
CA ARG A 31 -17.03 3.40 7.30
C ARG A 31 -17.32 4.40 6.17
N GLU A 32 -16.96 5.66 6.35
CA GLU A 32 -17.10 6.67 5.31
C GLU A 32 -16.20 6.37 4.10
N ASP A 33 -14.99 5.88 4.32
CA ASP A 33 -14.08 5.49 3.26
C ASP A 33 -14.65 4.30 2.45
N VAL A 34 -15.26 3.32 3.11
CA VAL A 34 -15.97 2.21 2.44
C VAL A 34 -17.15 2.73 1.61
N GLN A 35 -17.92 3.69 2.14
CA GLN A 35 -18.99 4.32 1.37
C GLN A 35 -18.48 5.06 0.13
N ARG A 36 -17.29 5.66 0.21
CA ARG A 36 -16.63 6.34 -0.94
C ARG A 36 -16.22 5.38 -2.05
N LEU A 37 -16.05 4.07 -1.77
CA LEU A 37 -15.84 3.07 -2.83
C LEU A 37 -16.98 3.04 -3.84
N CYS A 38 -18.21 3.33 -3.41
CA CYS A 38 -19.40 3.39 -4.27
C CYS A 38 -19.53 4.72 -5.04
N ASN A 39 -18.62 5.68 -4.86
CA ASN A 39 -18.60 6.93 -5.60
C ASN A 39 -18.24 6.66 -7.07
N PRO A 40 -18.89 7.33 -8.06
CA PRO A 40 -18.60 7.17 -9.48
C PRO A 40 -17.11 7.33 -9.83
N ALA A 41 -16.39 8.27 -9.20
CA ALA A 41 -14.95 8.44 -9.41
C ALA A 41 -14.13 7.25 -8.93
N SER A 42 -14.47 6.65 -7.79
CA SER A 42 -13.80 5.46 -7.27
C SER A 42 -14.07 4.23 -8.13
N ILE A 43 -15.31 4.07 -8.61
CA ILE A 43 -15.70 3.00 -9.54
C ILE A 43 -14.95 3.17 -10.87
N ALA A 44 -14.89 4.38 -11.41
CA ALA A 44 -14.15 4.66 -12.65
C ALA A 44 -12.65 4.36 -12.48
N TRP A 45 -12.04 4.77 -11.36
CA TRP A 45 -10.63 4.46 -11.08
C TRP A 45 -10.39 2.95 -10.93
N GLY A 46 -11.23 2.26 -10.14
CA GLY A 46 -11.15 0.80 -9.99
C GLY A 46 -11.29 0.07 -11.33
N GLY A 47 -12.24 0.51 -12.16
CA GLY A 47 -12.41 0.02 -13.53
C GLY A 47 -11.20 0.28 -14.41
N ALA A 48 -10.59 1.48 -14.33
CA ALA A 48 -9.36 1.81 -15.05
C ALA A 48 -8.18 0.93 -14.61
N ALA A 49 -8.02 0.68 -13.31
CA ALA A 49 -6.98 -0.19 -12.76
C ALA A 49 -7.13 -1.65 -13.26
N LEU A 50 -8.36 -2.16 -13.25
CA LEU A 50 -8.64 -3.50 -13.79
C LEU A 50 -8.49 -3.55 -15.31
N GLY A 51 -8.90 -2.50 -16.02
CA GLY A 51 -8.69 -2.36 -17.47
C GLY A 51 -7.20 -2.34 -17.83
N ALA A 52 -6.39 -1.58 -17.09
CA ALA A 52 -4.93 -1.57 -17.26
C ALA A 52 -4.32 -2.96 -17.01
N ALA A 53 -4.82 -3.70 -16.01
CA ALA A 53 -4.39 -5.07 -15.77
C ALA A 53 -4.76 -6.02 -16.90
N LEU A 54 -5.94 -5.85 -17.49
CA LEU A 54 -6.35 -6.63 -18.68
C LEU A 54 -5.46 -6.32 -19.90
N LEU A 55 -5.10 -5.05 -20.10
CA LEU A 55 -4.16 -4.64 -21.15
C LEU A 55 -2.73 -5.15 -20.92
N ALA A 56 -2.32 -5.32 -19.66
CA ALA A 56 -1.03 -5.88 -19.31
C ALA A 56 -0.98 -7.41 -19.44
N ARG A 57 -2.12 -8.10 -19.48
CA ARG A 57 -2.20 -9.57 -19.47
C ARG A 57 -1.49 -10.26 -20.64
N PRO A 58 -1.52 -9.77 -21.88
CA PRO A 58 -0.77 -10.38 -22.97
C PRO A 58 0.74 -10.47 -22.73
N PHE A 59 1.29 -9.54 -21.93
CA PHE A 59 2.72 -9.45 -21.61
C PHE A 59 3.12 -10.28 -20.37
N ASP A 60 2.18 -10.99 -19.76
CA ASP A 60 2.43 -11.77 -18.53
C ASP A 60 3.52 -12.83 -18.70
N ALA A 61 3.61 -13.45 -19.88
CA ALA A 61 4.61 -14.47 -20.19
C ALA A 61 6.00 -13.85 -20.47
N ASP A 62 6.02 -12.72 -21.16
CA ASP A 62 7.26 -12.08 -21.63
C ASP A 62 8.09 -11.52 -20.48
N VAL A 63 7.42 -11.08 -19.40
CA VAL A 63 8.06 -10.41 -18.25
C VAL A 63 8.50 -11.41 -17.16
N GLN A 64 8.20 -12.71 -17.30
CA GLN A 64 8.53 -13.75 -16.31
C GLN A 64 9.99 -14.22 -16.34
N GLY A 65 10.86 -13.60 -17.11
CA GLY A 65 12.28 -13.94 -17.17
C GLY A 65 13.03 -13.62 -15.88
N PRO A 66 13.98 -14.47 -15.44
CA PRO A 66 14.80 -14.16 -14.28
C PRO A 66 15.75 -13.00 -14.62
N PHE A 67 15.70 -11.94 -13.78
CA PHE A 67 16.78 -10.96 -13.74
C PHE A 67 17.95 -11.58 -12.96
N ASN A 68 18.82 -12.34 -13.62
CA ASN A 68 19.98 -12.95 -12.99
C ASN A 68 21.05 -11.88 -12.69
N ASN A 69 20.80 -11.08 -11.65
CA ASN A 69 21.77 -10.13 -11.17
C ASN A 69 21.90 -10.26 -9.63
N ALA A 70 22.95 -10.96 -9.21
CA ALA A 70 23.25 -11.20 -7.80
C ALA A 70 23.37 -9.91 -6.94
N GLN A 71 23.61 -8.77 -7.57
CA GLN A 71 23.73 -7.49 -6.85
C GLN A 71 22.38 -6.91 -6.44
N VAL A 72 21.29 -7.21 -7.18
CA VAL A 72 19.93 -6.71 -6.89
C VAL A 72 19.10 -7.71 -6.09
N GLU A 73 19.51 -8.97 -6.00
CA GLU A 73 18.76 -10.03 -5.35
C GLU A 73 18.44 -9.75 -3.87
N PRO A 74 19.40 -9.29 -3.03
CA PRO A 74 19.11 -8.95 -1.64
C PRO A 74 18.07 -7.84 -1.48
N LEU A 75 18.06 -6.88 -2.41
CA LEU A 75 17.11 -5.78 -2.42
C LEU A 75 15.70 -6.27 -2.84
N LEU A 76 15.62 -7.18 -3.82
CA LEU A 76 14.37 -7.81 -4.23
C LEU A 76 13.75 -8.64 -3.11
N ASP A 77 14.57 -9.29 -2.27
CA ASP A 77 14.10 -10.03 -1.10
C ASP A 77 13.41 -9.14 -0.06
N VAL A 78 13.88 -7.92 0.14
CA VAL A 78 13.19 -6.95 1.02
C VAL A 78 11.78 -6.67 0.51
N GLY A 79 11.61 -6.41 -0.81
CA GLY A 79 10.31 -6.20 -1.43
C GLY A 79 9.40 -7.43 -1.31
N ASN A 80 9.97 -8.63 -1.36
CA ASN A 80 9.24 -9.88 -1.22
C ASN A 80 8.78 -10.17 0.21
N ARG A 81 9.56 -9.79 1.21
CA ARG A 81 9.34 -10.19 2.61
C ARG A 81 8.44 -9.23 3.39
N TYR A 82 8.60 -7.92 3.21
CA TYR A 82 8.04 -6.95 4.16
C TYR A 82 6.73 -6.27 3.74
N PHE A 83 6.30 -6.39 2.48
CA PHE A 83 5.10 -5.73 1.99
C PHE A 83 3.84 -6.61 1.98
N ASP A 84 3.87 -7.77 2.64
CA ASP A 84 2.64 -8.54 2.81
C ASP A 84 1.78 -7.99 3.97
N SER A 85 0.51 -8.42 3.99
CA SER A 85 -0.46 -7.93 4.98
C SER A 85 -0.13 -8.34 6.42
N VAL A 86 0.64 -9.43 6.58
CA VAL A 86 1.04 -9.95 7.90
C VAL A 86 2.06 -9.02 8.56
N HIS A 87 2.86 -8.31 7.78
CA HIS A 87 3.85 -7.35 8.27
C HIS A 87 3.32 -5.91 8.31
N VAL A 88 2.69 -5.45 7.21
CA VAL A 88 2.33 -4.02 7.10
C VAL A 88 1.15 -3.63 7.99
N LEU A 89 0.17 -4.52 8.20
CA LEU A 89 -0.99 -4.18 9.04
C LEU A 89 -0.62 -4.08 10.52
N PRO A 90 0.11 -5.03 11.15
CA PRO A 90 0.59 -4.86 12.51
C PRO A 90 1.50 -3.64 12.67
N ALA A 91 2.40 -3.39 11.72
CA ALA A 91 3.26 -2.21 11.75
C ALA A 91 2.45 -0.90 11.72
N ALA A 92 1.41 -0.83 10.89
CA ALA A 92 0.52 0.33 10.84
C ALA A 92 -0.29 0.51 12.14
N VAL A 93 -0.73 -0.59 12.77
CA VAL A 93 -1.40 -0.55 14.08
C VAL A 93 -0.45 -0.05 15.17
N ILE A 94 0.77 -0.57 15.23
CA ILE A 94 1.79 -0.13 16.18
C ILE A 94 2.09 1.36 15.98
N LEU A 95 2.31 1.78 14.73
CA LEU A 95 2.52 3.19 14.40
C LEU A 95 1.33 4.06 14.83
N ARG A 96 0.10 3.58 14.63
CA ARG A 96 -1.13 4.27 15.04
C ARG A 96 -1.20 4.44 16.55
N ILE A 97 -0.88 3.40 17.32
CA ILE A 97 -0.85 3.45 18.78
C ILE A 97 0.24 4.43 19.27
N ALA A 98 1.43 4.33 18.70
CA ALA A 98 2.55 5.21 19.03
C ALA A 98 2.25 6.67 18.72
N ALA A 99 1.67 6.96 17.56
CA ALA A 99 1.29 8.31 17.15
C ALA A 99 0.26 8.95 18.10
N ARG A 100 -0.70 8.16 18.59
CA ARG A 100 -1.68 8.61 19.59
C ARG A 100 -1.08 8.87 20.96
N ARG A 101 -0.07 8.08 21.33
CA ARG A 101 0.50 8.14 22.68
C ARG A 101 1.56 9.23 22.85
N TRP A 102 2.35 9.43 21.79
CA TRP A 102 3.56 10.26 21.82
C TRP A 102 3.69 11.18 20.61
N GLY A 103 2.80 11.10 19.65
CA GLY A 103 2.87 11.85 18.40
C GLY A 103 2.25 13.25 18.48
N SER A 104 2.45 14.00 17.40
CA SER A 104 1.74 15.25 17.13
C SER A 104 0.38 14.99 16.49
N ASP A 105 -0.48 16.02 16.41
CA ASP A 105 -1.76 15.94 15.68
C ASP A 105 -1.57 15.53 14.20
N GLU A 106 -0.46 15.97 13.59
CA GLU A 106 -0.10 15.57 12.24
C GLU A 106 0.24 14.08 12.17
N GLY A 107 1.05 13.58 13.11
CA GLY A 107 1.41 12.16 13.20
C GLY A 107 0.19 11.28 13.43
N ASP A 108 -0.76 11.74 14.26
CA ASP A 108 -2.04 11.08 14.46
C ASP A 108 -2.82 10.96 13.14
N GLY A 109 -2.90 12.04 12.37
CA GLY A 109 -3.57 12.04 11.10
C GLY A 109 -2.93 11.16 10.04
N VAL A 110 -1.61 11.19 9.89
CA VAL A 110 -0.86 10.34 8.95
C VAL A 110 -1.02 8.87 9.28
N SER A 111 -0.87 8.49 10.55
CA SER A 111 -1.00 7.10 10.99
C SER A 111 -2.42 6.55 10.83
N SER A 112 -3.45 7.37 11.08
CA SER A 112 -4.85 7.02 10.82
C SER A 112 -5.10 6.82 9.32
N HIS A 113 -4.60 7.74 8.47
CA HIS A 113 -4.73 7.61 7.03
C HIS A 113 -4.06 6.32 6.52
N LEU A 114 -2.82 6.05 6.96
CA LEU A 114 -2.07 4.87 6.58
C LEU A 114 -2.81 3.57 6.96
N LEU A 115 -3.26 3.46 8.21
CA LEU A 115 -3.97 2.26 8.66
C LEU A 115 -5.24 2.02 7.83
N ARG A 116 -6.04 3.06 7.60
CA ARG A 116 -7.28 2.95 6.81
C ARG A 116 -7.00 2.62 5.33
N ALA A 117 -5.96 3.22 4.73
CA ALA A 117 -5.54 2.91 3.36
C ALA A 117 -5.15 1.43 3.22
N LEU A 118 -4.35 0.90 4.15
CA LEU A 118 -3.95 -0.51 4.13
C LEU A 118 -5.13 -1.46 4.38
N VAL A 119 -6.05 -1.11 5.30
CA VAL A 119 -7.26 -1.89 5.54
C VAL A 119 -8.14 -1.94 4.29
N LEU A 120 -8.35 -0.80 3.61
CA LEU A 120 -9.11 -0.74 2.36
C LEU A 120 -8.44 -1.51 1.24
N ALA A 121 -7.12 -1.35 1.04
CA ALA A 121 -6.38 -2.07 0.01
C ALA A 121 -6.52 -3.59 0.18
N ASN A 122 -6.33 -4.08 1.41
CA ASN A 122 -6.48 -5.51 1.69
C ASN A 122 -7.93 -5.97 1.63
N GLY A 123 -8.88 -5.13 2.04
CA GLY A 123 -10.33 -5.38 1.93
C GLY A 123 -10.80 -5.52 0.49
N MET A 124 -10.20 -4.81 -0.46
CA MET A 124 -10.46 -4.98 -1.90
C MET A 124 -9.73 -6.19 -2.50
N VAL A 125 -8.47 -6.39 -2.12
CA VAL A 125 -7.61 -7.47 -2.65
C VAL A 125 -8.11 -8.85 -2.23
N ALA A 126 -8.49 -9.05 -0.96
CA ALA A 126 -8.82 -10.37 -0.43
C ALA A 126 -10.00 -11.05 -1.15
N PRO A 127 -11.17 -10.40 -1.35
CA PRO A 127 -12.27 -11.02 -2.08
C PRO A 127 -11.95 -11.28 -3.55
N LEU A 128 -11.19 -10.38 -4.20
CA LEU A 128 -10.75 -10.58 -5.58
C LEU A 128 -9.82 -11.79 -5.72
N LYS A 129 -8.90 -12.00 -4.76
CA LYS A 129 -8.03 -13.20 -4.75
C LYS A 129 -8.84 -14.50 -4.74
N VAL A 130 -9.83 -14.56 -3.86
CA VAL A 130 -10.68 -15.75 -3.72
C VAL A 130 -11.59 -15.91 -4.94
N GLY A 131 -12.23 -14.83 -5.39
CA GLY A 131 -13.17 -14.85 -6.50
C GLY A 131 -12.53 -15.19 -7.85
N VAL A 132 -11.31 -14.66 -8.14
CA VAL A 132 -10.61 -14.94 -9.38
C VAL A 132 -9.88 -16.29 -9.34
N GLY A 133 -9.32 -16.67 -8.19
CA GLY A 133 -8.67 -17.97 -8.00
C GLY A 133 -7.53 -18.25 -9.01
N ARG A 134 -6.77 -17.22 -9.44
CA ARG A 134 -5.71 -17.34 -10.43
C ARG A 134 -4.51 -18.09 -9.87
N ALA A 135 -4.02 -19.10 -10.57
CA ALA A 135 -2.78 -19.79 -10.22
C ALA A 135 -1.57 -18.84 -10.36
N ARG A 136 -0.61 -18.96 -9.43
CA ARG A 136 0.67 -18.22 -9.51
C ARG A 136 1.58 -18.78 -10.59
N PRO A 137 2.55 -17.98 -11.10
CA PRO A 137 3.56 -18.48 -12.04
C PRO A 137 4.37 -19.66 -11.49
N ASP A 138 4.71 -19.66 -10.17
CA ASP A 138 5.41 -20.73 -9.46
C ASP A 138 4.52 -21.93 -9.07
N LYS A 139 3.21 -21.86 -9.39
CA LYS A 139 2.18 -22.86 -9.08
C LYS A 139 1.99 -23.15 -7.58
N SER A 140 2.54 -22.33 -6.67
CA SER A 140 2.47 -22.54 -5.22
C SER A 140 1.04 -22.49 -4.67
N ASN A 141 0.15 -21.68 -5.26
CA ASN A 141 -1.25 -21.57 -4.88
C ASN A 141 -2.09 -20.86 -5.97
N ARG A 142 -3.39 -20.67 -5.69
CA ARG A 142 -4.34 -20.01 -6.60
C ARG A 142 -4.76 -18.61 -6.12
N LEU A 143 -3.85 -17.85 -5.53
CA LEU A 143 -4.11 -16.51 -5.01
C LEU A 143 -3.20 -15.45 -5.66
N SER A 144 -2.97 -15.60 -7.00
CA SER A 144 -2.10 -14.68 -7.73
C SER A 144 -2.72 -13.30 -7.90
N PHE A 145 -3.94 -13.23 -8.40
CA PHE A 145 -4.60 -11.96 -8.74
C PHE A 145 -5.53 -11.46 -7.63
N PRO A 146 -5.49 -10.16 -7.33
CA PRO A 146 -4.44 -9.19 -7.60
C PRO A 146 -3.29 -9.29 -6.58
N SER A 147 -2.14 -8.60 -6.85
CA SER A 147 -0.99 -8.62 -5.94
C SER A 147 -1.23 -7.76 -4.68
N GLY A 148 -1.25 -8.42 -3.51
CA GLY A 148 -1.39 -7.73 -2.22
C GLY A 148 -0.16 -6.91 -1.84
N HIS A 149 1.06 -7.39 -2.12
CA HIS A 149 2.30 -6.65 -1.89
C HIS A 149 2.32 -5.34 -2.67
N SER A 150 1.96 -5.38 -3.96
CA SER A 150 1.86 -4.18 -4.79
C SER A 150 0.80 -3.22 -4.26
N ALA A 151 -0.37 -3.73 -3.84
CA ALA A 151 -1.42 -2.91 -3.26
C ALA A 151 -0.95 -2.20 -1.98
N ASN A 152 -0.28 -2.89 -1.09
CA ASN A 152 0.25 -2.31 0.15
C ASN A 152 1.33 -1.24 -0.12
N ALA A 153 2.29 -1.54 -1.02
CA ALA A 153 3.35 -0.59 -1.38
C ALA A 153 2.80 0.69 -2.00
N PHE A 154 1.84 0.57 -2.92
CA PHE A 154 1.23 1.72 -3.58
C PHE A 154 0.23 2.47 -2.69
N ALA A 155 -0.44 1.79 -1.74
CA ALA A 155 -1.23 2.46 -0.71
C ALA A 155 -0.34 3.32 0.19
N LEU A 156 0.80 2.79 0.64
CA LEU A 156 1.79 3.55 1.41
C LEU A 156 2.31 4.76 0.61
N ALA A 157 2.68 4.56 -0.67
CA ALA A 157 3.15 5.65 -1.53
C ALA A 157 2.09 6.74 -1.72
N ALA A 158 0.81 6.35 -1.89
CA ALA A 158 -0.29 7.30 -2.02
C ALA A 158 -0.50 8.12 -0.73
N VAL A 159 -0.39 7.49 0.43
CA VAL A 159 -0.45 8.20 1.73
C VAL A 159 0.73 9.16 1.87
N LEU A 160 1.96 8.72 1.61
CA LEU A 160 3.14 9.59 1.65
C LEU A 160 3.00 10.75 0.66
N GLY A 161 2.55 10.48 -0.55
CA GLY A 161 2.31 11.50 -1.58
C GLY A 161 1.25 12.53 -1.18
N HIS A 162 0.27 12.15 -0.36
CA HIS A 162 -0.77 13.05 0.15
C HIS A 162 -0.22 14.13 1.11
N TYR A 163 0.82 13.79 1.88
CA TYR A 163 1.41 14.69 2.89
C TYR A 163 2.71 15.34 2.44
N SER A 164 3.29 14.89 1.35
CA SER A 164 4.60 15.33 0.85
C SER A 164 4.45 16.19 -0.39
N GLY A 165 5.44 17.02 -0.65
CA GLY A 165 5.51 17.74 -1.92
C GLY A 165 5.70 16.80 -3.12
N LYS A 166 5.46 17.31 -4.33
CA LYS A 166 5.46 16.52 -5.58
C LYS A 166 6.72 15.64 -5.79
N TYR A 167 7.88 16.12 -5.41
CA TYR A 167 9.13 15.36 -5.56
C TYR A 167 9.20 14.15 -4.63
N ALA A 168 8.80 14.33 -3.36
CA ALA A 168 8.74 13.22 -2.43
C ALA A 168 7.65 12.20 -2.80
N ALA A 169 6.54 12.67 -3.37
CA ALA A 169 5.50 11.78 -3.92
C ALA A 169 6.06 10.93 -5.07
N VAL A 170 6.75 11.54 -6.04
CA VAL A 170 7.39 10.81 -7.15
C VAL A 170 8.38 9.78 -6.62
N THR A 171 9.22 10.16 -5.65
CA THR A 171 10.17 9.22 -5.02
C THR A 171 9.46 8.07 -4.32
N ALA A 172 8.37 8.34 -3.58
CA ALA A 172 7.59 7.29 -2.90
C ALA A 172 7.00 6.28 -3.91
N TYR A 173 6.44 6.75 -5.02
CA TYR A 173 5.92 5.86 -6.07
C TYR A 173 7.04 5.11 -6.80
N ALA A 174 8.20 5.73 -7.04
CA ALA A 174 9.35 5.06 -7.63
C ALA A 174 9.85 3.91 -6.72
N VAL A 175 9.97 4.15 -5.42
CA VAL A 175 10.31 3.12 -4.43
C VAL A 175 9.23 2.04 -4.36
N ALA A 176 7.95 2.42 -4.36
CA ALA A 176 6.84 1.45 -4.36
C ALA A 176 6.85 0.55 -5.59
N SER A 177 7.29 1.06 -6.75
CA SER A 177 7.38 0.30 -8.01
C SER A 177 8.42 -0.82 -7.97
N PHE A 178 9.34 -0.78 -7.01
CA PHE A 178 10.30 -1.84 -6.79
C PHE A 178 9.64 -3.14 -6.28
N VAL A 179 8.59 -3.02 -5.48
CA VAL A 179 7.88 -4.19 -4.91
C VAL A 179 7.23 -5.07 -6.00
N PRO A 180 6.44 -4.52 -6.97
CA PRO A 180 5.97 -5.31 -8.12
C PRO A 180 7.08 -6.03 -8.88
N ILE A 181 8.22 -5.37 -9.12
CA ILE A 181 9.37 -5.96 -9.80
C ILE A 181 9.87 -7.18 -9.02
N ALA A 182 10.05 -7.04 -7.71
CA ALA A 182 10.44 -8.16 -6.83
C ALA A 182 9.44 -9.33 -6.89
N ARG A 183 8.14 -9.04 -6.95
CA ARG A 183 7.09 -10.08 -7.02
C ARG A 183 7.07 -10.83 -8.35
N ILE A 184 7.35 -10.16 -9.46
CA ILE A 184 7.48 -10.77 -10.79
C ILE A 184 8.75 -11.62 -10.83
N HIS A 185 9.88 -11.06 -10.39
CA HIS A 185 11.16 -11.76 -10.32
C HIS A 185 11.08 -13.07 -9.53
N ALA A 186 10.45 -13.04 -8.35
CA ALA A 186 10.23 -14.23 -7.52
C ALA A 186 9.17 -15.19 -8.09
N ARG A 187 8.60 -14.92 -9.27
CA ARG A 187 7.55 -15.72 -9.93
C ARG A 187 6.30 -15.94 -9.07
N HIS A 188 6.03 -15.04 -8.15
CA HIS A 188 4.84 -15.08 -7.30
C HIS A 188 3.62 -14.43 -7.96
N HIS A 189 3.83 -13.48 -8.87
CA HIS A 189 2.78 -12.73 -9.54
C HIS A 189 3.12 -12.48 -11.01
N TYR A 190 2.08 -12.34 -11.83
CA TYR A 190 2.17 -11.85 -13.20
C TYR A 190 2.19 -10.33 -13.25
N LEU A 191 2.58 -9.75 -14.39
CA LEU A 191 2.54 -8.31 -14.63
C LEU A 191 1.13 -7.74 -14.40
N SER A 192 0.11 -8.38 -14.95
CA SER A 192 -1.29 -7.95 -14.76
C SER A 192 -1.74 -7.97 -13.30
N ASP A 193 -1.25 -8.93 -12.48
CA ASP A 193 -1.58 -9.00 -11.04
C ASP A 193 -1.02 -7.80 -10.27
N VAL A 194 0.22 -7.40 -10.60
CA VAL A 194 0.88 -6.29 -9.90
C VAL A 194 0.35 -4.93 -10.35
N VAL A 195 -0.05 -4.79 -11.61
CA VAL A 195 -0.72 -3.58 -12.13
C VAL A 195 -2.06 -3.38 -11.45
N ALA A 196 -2.89 -4.43 -11.36
CA ALA A 196 -4.15 -4.37 -10.62
C ALA A 196 -3.92 -4.00 -9.16
N GLY A 197 -2.97 -4.68 -8.50
CA GLY A 197 -2.63 -4.41 -7.09
C GLY A 197 -2.20 -2.96 -6.87
N ALA A 198 -1.30 -2.44 -7.71
CA ALA A 198 -0.84 -1.06 -7.64
C ALA A 198 -2.00 -0.06 -7.77
N GLY A 199 -2.87 -0.26 -8.77
CA GLY A 199 -4.04 0.60 -8.97
C GLY A 199 -5.02 0.59 -7.78
N LEU A 200 -5.28 -0.59 -7.21
CA LEU A 200 -6.12 -0.72 -6.00
C LEU A 200 -5.45 -0.07 -4.77
N GLY A 201 -4.13 -0.16 -4.65
CA GLY A 201 -3.38 0.50 -3.58
C GLY A 201 -3.47 2.02 -3.66
N VAL A 202 -3.27 2.60 -4.86
CA VAL A 202 -3.44 4.04 -5.09
C VAL A 202 -4.87 4.48 -4.78
N LEU A 203 -5.87 3.73 -5.22
CA LEU A 203 -7.28 4.01 -4.94
C LEU A 203 -7.55 4.04 -3.43
N ALA A 204 -7.04 3.05 -2.69
CA ALA A 204 -7.22 2.97 -1.24
C ALA A 204 -6.61 4.19 -0.52
N GLY A 205 -5.37 4.58 -0.89
CA GLY A 205 -4.73 5.77 -0.33
C GLY A 205 -5.46 7.05 -0.70
N TRP A 206 -5.98 7.18 -1.92
CA TRP A 206 -6.76 8.34 -2.34
C TRP A 206 -8.10 8.45 -1.61
N ILE A 207 -8.85 7.35 -1.48
CA ILE A 207 -10.16 7.34 -0.79
C ILE A 207 -10.02 7.68 0.69
N SER A 208 -9.02 7.12 1.36
CA SER A 208 -8.77 7.34 2.79
C SER A 208 -8.15 8.71 3.09
N GLY A 209 -7.61 9.41 2.07
CA GLY A 209 -7.15 10.78 2.15
C GLY A 209 -8.31 11.74 2.36
N ARG A 210 -8.19 12.63 3.35
CA ARG A 210 -9.16 13.69 3.59
C ARG A 210 -8.55 15.04 3.26
N PRO A 211 -9.34 15.99 2.74
CA PRO A 211 -8.86 17.36 2.62
C PRO A 211 -8.43 17.85 4.00
N ARG A 212 -7.14 18.02 4.20
CA ARG A 212 -6.57 18.70 5.36
C ARG A 212 -5.78 19.89 4.85
N LYS A 213 -5.58 20.88 5.73
CA LYS A 213 -4.59 21.93 5.45
C LYS A 213 -3.27 21.21 5.11
N PRO A 214 -2.66 21.55 3.99
CA PRO A 214 -1.45 20.85 3.57
C PRO A 214 -0.37 21.01 4.66
N VAL A 215 -0.02 19.91 5.29
CA VAL A 215 1.23 19.82 6.03
C VAL A 215 2.28 19.59 4.98
N ALA A 216 2.94 20.62 4.55
CA ALA A 216 3.97 20.48 3.53
C ALA A 216 5.21 19.88 4.19
N LEU A 217 5.37 18.57 4.06
CA LEU A 217 6.67 17.94 4.27
C LEU A 217 7.55 18.28 3.07
N SER A 218 8.50 19.17 3.25
CA SER A 218 9.50 19.45 2.22
C SER A 218 10.76 18.65 2.52
N VAL A 219 11.11 17.79 1.58
CA VAL A 219 12.42 17.11 1.57
C VAL A 219 13.25 17.77 0.48
N SER A 220 14.37 18.36 0.84
CA SER A 220 15.29 19.00 -0.11
C SER A 220 16.73 18.54 0.14
N PRO A 221 17.50 18.30 -0.91
CA PRO A 221 18.92 18.08 -0.75
C PRO A 221 19.56 19.35 -0.17
N MET A 222 20.55 19.19 0.71
CA MET A 222 21.37 20.27 1.25
C MET A 222 22.83 19.85 1.29
N LEU A 223 23.70 20.84 1.15
CA LEU A 223 25.11 20.67 1.40
C LEU A 223 25.40 20.94 2.88
N VAL A 224 26.08 20.01 3.53
CA VAL A 224 26.52 20.13 4.93
C VAL A 224 28.00 19.76 4.94
N ASP A 225 28.84 20.70 5.31
CA ASP A 225 30.29 20.55 5.59
C ASP A 225 31.03 19.55 4.66
N GLY A 226 30.90 19.76 3.34
CA GLY A 226 31.57 18.95 2.31
C GLY A 226 30.89 17.66 1.89
N GLY A 227 29.64 17.39 2.34
CA GLY A 227 28.83 16.25 1.94
C GLY A 227 27.41 16.63 1.57
N TRP A 228 26.72 15.70 0.88
CA TRP A 228 25.29 15.83 0.57
C TRP A 228 24.46 15.30 1.75
N GLY A 229 23.52 16.11 2.24
CA GLY A 229 22.52 15.74 3.24
C GLY A 229 21.10 15.95 2.73
N MET A 230 20.12 15.47 3.46
CA MET A 230 18.69 15.72 3.19
C MET A 230 18.11 16.56 4.32
N ARG A 231 17.47 17.68 3.95
CA ARG A 231 16.73 18.51 4.88
C ARG A 231 15.26 18.15 4.83
N VAL A 232 14.74 17.71 5.97
CA VAL A 232 13.30 17.45 6.16
C VAL A 232 12.72 18.65 6.93
N ARG A 233 11.76 19.37 6.36
CA ARG A 233 11.06 20.47 7.00
C ARG A 233 9.56 20.16 7.06
N TRP A 234 9.01 20.32 8.24
CA TRP A 234 7.56 20.45 8.44
C TRP A 234 7.21 21.93 8.26
N LEU A 235 6.48 22.27 7.22
CA LEU A 235 5.95 23.61 7.03
C LEU A 235 4.54 23.61 7.63
N ARG A 236 4.36 24.40 8.69
CA ARG A 236 3.05 24.67 9.30
C ARG A 236 2.24 25.64 8.45
#